data_c044369cc9914fd48f0207911dd18354
#
_entry.id   c044369cc9914fd48f0207911dd18354
#
_cell.length_a   1.000
_cell.length_b   1.000
_cell.length_c   1.000
_cell.angle_alpha   90.00
_cell.angle_beta   90.00
_cell.angle_gamma   90.00
#
_symmetry.space_group_name_H-M   'P 1'
#
loop_
_entity.id
_entity.type
_entity.pdbx_description
1 polymer ?
#
loop_
_entity_poly.entity_id
_entity_poly.type
_entity_poly.pdbx_seq_one_letter_code
_entity_poly.pdbx_strand_id
1 'polypeptide(L)'
;MEKNPLNLDYLFEVSWEVCNLVGGIYTVLSTKAKTLQQINKDRNVFIGPDLWKEKESPYFIEVPSLFKDWKKIAAKEGLQVRTGRWDIPGKPIVILVDYNNMYPCRNELFTDMWNWFGVDSLSAYGDYDESCIFAYASALVIESFYKYIRGENLKVIAHFDEWITGMGLLYIRHKL
;
A
#
# COMPACT_ATOMS: atom_id res chain seq x y z
N MET A 1 0.41 30.34 5.31
CA MET A 1 0.27 28.87 5.22
C MET A 1 -0.74 28.57 4.13
N GLU A 2 -0.32 28.11 2.96
CA GLU A 2 -1.25 27.64 1.95
C GLU A 2 -2.04 26.47 2.52
N LYS A 3 -3.37 26.60 2.50
CA LYS A 3 -4.26 25.51 2.93
C LYS A 3 -4.07 24.35 1.95
N ASN A 4 -3.72 23.17 2.44
CA ASN A 4 -3.76 21.94 1.67
C ASN A 4 -5.18 21.82 1.07
N PRO A 5 -5.37 21.92 -0.26
CA PRO A 5 -6.68 21.94 -0.87
C PRO A 5 -7.47 20.65 -0.64
N LEU A 6 -6.79 19.53 -0.41
CA LEU A 6 -7.42 18.24 -0.09
C LEU A 6 -7.81 18.15 1.39
N ASN A 7 -7.20 18.98 2.25
CA ASN A 7 -7.40 18.93 3.70
C ASN A 7 -7.29 17.51 4.29
N LEU A 8 -6.36 16.71 3.75
CA LEU A 8 -6.06 15.35 4.18
C LEU A 8 -4.81 15.32 5.05
N ASP A 9 -4.82 14.47 6.06
CA ASP A 9 -3.63 14.19 6.86
C ASP A 9 -2.74 13.16 6.17
N TYR A 10 -3.35 12.11 5.58
CA TYR A 10 -2.64 11.13 4.75
C TYR A 10 -3.50 10.65 3.58
N LEU A 11 -2.83 10.39 2.46
CA LEU A 11 -3.36 9.69 1.29
C LEU A 11 -2.48 8.49 1.00
N PHE A 12 -3.05 7.29 1.05
CA PHE A 12 -2.40 6.06 0.61
C PHE A 12 -2.88 5.69 -0.79
N GLU A 13 -1.95 5.41 -1.68
CA GLU A 13 -2.19 4.96 -3.05
C GLU A 13 -1.61 3.55 -3.20
N VAL A 14 -2.46 2.54 -3.25
CA VAL A 14 -2.07 1.13 -3.33
C VAL A 14 -2.19 0.66 -4.76
N SER A 15 -1.11 0.17 -5.34
CA SER A 15 -1.12 -0.43 -6.68
C SER A 15 0.02 -1.40 -6.88
N TRP A 16 -0.23 -2.43 -7.67
CA TRP A 16 0.80 -3.35 -8.13
C TRP A 16 1.91 -2.66 -8.93
N GLU A 17 1.59 -1.55 -9.60
CA GLU A 17 2.52 -0.84 -10.47
C GLU A 17 3.31 0.29 -9.76
N VAL A 18 3.24 0.39 -8.44
CA VAL A 18 4.13 1.29 -7.68
C VAL A 18 5.55 0.75 -7.69
N CYS A 19 6.50 1.51 -8.23
CA CYS A 19 7.89 1.09 -8.49
C CYS A 19 8.00 -0.17 -9.35
N ASN A 20 6.98 -0.48 -10.14
CA ASN A 20 6.91 -1.66 -10.98
C ASN A 20 6.24 -1.31 -12.31
N LEU A 21 7.04 -1.14 -13.36
CA LEU A 21 6.54 -0.77 -14.69
C LEU A 21 6.00 -2.01 -15.41
N VAL A 22 4.68 -2.16 -15.40
CA VAL A 22 3.97 -3.24 -16.11
C VAL A 22 3.08 -2.68 -17.23
N GLY A 23 2.26 -1.67 -16.93
CA GLY A 23 1.26 -1.19 -17.87
C GLY A 23 0.85 0.28 -17.69
N GLY A 24 -0.40 0.55 -18.03
CA GLY A 24 -0.94 1.91 -18.06
C GLY A 24 -1.14 2.55 -16.68
N ILE A 25 -1.35 1.75 -15.65
CA ILE A 25 -1.54 2.25 -14.29
C ILE A 25 -0.26 2.92 -13.77
N TYR A 26 0.91 2.37 -14.10
CA TYR A 26 2.18 3.04 -13.81
C TYR A 26 2.18 4.48 -14.33
N THR A 27 1.75 4.67 -15.58
CA THR A 27 1.71 6.01 -16.20
C THR A 27 0.74 6.94 -15.46
N VAL A 28 -0.44 6.45 -15.11
CA VAL A 28 -1.44 7.22 -14.34
C VAL A 28 -0.86 7.63 -12.99
N LEU A 29 -0.32 6.68 -12.22
CA LEU A 29 0.23 6.92 -10.89
C LEU A 29 1.44 7.86 -10.93
N SER A 30 2.41 7.59 -11.81
CA SER A 30 3.62 8.39 -11.91
C SER A 30 3.36 9.82 -12.38
N THR A 31 2.34 10.01 -13.24
CA THR A 31 1.95 11.33 -13.71
C THR A 31 1.26 12.15 -12.61
N LYS A 32 0.32 11.54 -11.87
CA LYS A 32 -0.37 12.22 -10.77
C LYS A 32 0.52 12.47 -9.55
N ALA A 33 1.54 11.64 -9.34
CA ALA A 33 2.41 11.69 -8.16
C ALA A 33 3.06 13.06 -7.95
N LYS A 34 3.55 13.69 -9.02
CA LYS A 34 4.14 15.04 -8.94
C LYS A 34 3.14 16.06 -8.42
N THR A 35 1.92 16.05 -8.92
CA THR A 35 0.87 16.98 -8.49
C THR A 35 0.45 16.71 -7.05
N LEU A 36 0.26 15.44 -6.68
CA LEU A 36 -0.05 15.07 -5.31
C LEU A 36 1.05 15.51 -4.34
N GLN A 37 2.32 15.34 -4.73
CA GLN A 37 3.45 15.77 -3.92
C GLN A 37 3.50 17.30 -3.73
N GLN A 38 3.11 18.07 -4.73
CA GLN A 38 3.00 19.53 -4.62
C GLN A 38 1.87 19.95 -3.66
N ILE A 39 0.74 19.26 -3.72
CA ILE A 39 -0.47 19.58 -2.94
C ILE A 39 -0.33 19.13 -1.49
N ASN A 40 0.03 17.87 -1.28
CA ASN A 40 -0.04 17.21 0.03
C ASN A 40 1.33 16.84 0.61
N LYS A 41 2.41 17.12 -0.13
CA LYS A 41 3.82 16.85 0.26
C LYS A 41 4.00 15.38 0.67
N ASP A 42 4.82 15.13 1.68
CA ASP A 42 5.15 13.79 2.21
C ASP A 42 3.99 13.13 3.00
N ARG A 43 2.78 13.60 2.83
CA ARG A 43 1.55 12.96 3.32
C ARG A 43 0.90 12.05 2.28
N ASN A 44 1.46 11.99 1.06
CA ASN A 44 1.10 10.99 0.05
C ASN A 44 2.08 9.83 0.16
N VAL A 45 1.55 8.65 0.40
CA VAL A 45 2.33 7.42 0.55
C VAL A 45 1.84 6.41 -0.48
N PHE A 46 2.71 6.05 -1.40
CA PHE A 46 2.45 5.01 -2.37
C PHE A 46 2.84 3.65 -1.79
N ILE A 47 2.03 2.63 -2.01
CA ILE A 47 2.28 1.27 -1.52
C ILE A 47 2.31 0.32 -2.71
N GLY A 48 3.40 -0.42 -2.85
CA GLY A 48 3.60 -1.39 -3.91
C GLY A 48 4.24 -2.69 -3.42
N PRO A 49 4.30 -3.72 -4.28
CA PRO A 49 4.95 -4.98 -3.94
C PRO A 49 6.47 -4.83 -3.91
N ASP A 50 7.14 -5.48 -2.98
CA ASP A 50 8.60 -5.54 -2.96
C ASP A 50 9.12 -6.68 -3.86
N LEU A 51 9.17 -6.41 -5.15
CA LEU A 51 9.67 -7.34 -6.17
C LEU A 51 11.19 -7.26 -6.38
N TRP A 52 11.86 -6.34 -5.68
CA TRP A 52 13.27 -6.00 -5.88
C TRP A 52 14.17 -6.33 -4.68
N LYS A 53 13.79 -7.33 -3.88
CA LYS A 53 14.48 -7.66 -2.63
C LYS A 53 15.96 -7.99 -2.79
N GLU A 54 16.29 -8.69 -3.88
CA GLU A 54 17.64 -9.21 -4.15
C GLU A 54 18.41 -8.40 -5.19
N LYS A 55 17.79 -7.34 -5.72
CA LYS A 55 18.38 -6.51 -6.79
C LYS A 55 18.15 -5.04 -6.51
N GLU A 56 19.02 -4.19 -7.01
CA GLU A 56 18.80 -2.75 -7.03
C GLU A 56 17.63 -2.44 -7.98
N SER A 57 16.62 -1.75 -7.44
CA SER A 57 15.46 -1.34 -8.23
C SER A 57 15.79 -0.10 -9.05
N PRO A 58 15.48 -0.08 -10.36
CA PRO A 58 15.63 1.13 -11.17
C PRO A 58 14.60 2.22 -10.84
N TYR A 59 13.61 1.91 -10.00
CA TYR A 59 12.49 2.80 -9.72
C TYR A 59 12.40 3.22 -8.25
N PHE A 60 13.19 2.63 -7.36
CA PHE A 60 13.07 2.83 -5.92
C PHE A 60 14.40 3.28 -5.30
N ILE A 61 14.37 4.43 -4.66
CA ILE A 61 15.51 4.94 -3.88
C ILE A 61 15.22 4.65 -2.41
N GLU A 62 15.91 3.70 -1.82
CA GLU A 62 15.69 3.33 -0.43
C GLU A 62 16.15 4.44 0.52
N VAL A 63 15.29 4.77 1.51
CA VAL A 63 15.57 5.73 2.57
C VAL A 63 15.19 5.09 3.91
N PRO A 64 16.12 4.33 4.52
CA PRO A 64 15.83 3.54 5.72
C PRO A 64 15.40 4.36 6.94
N SER A 65 15.69 5.65 6.96
CA SER A 65 15.29 6.55 8.04
C SER A 65 13.81 6.95 8.00
N LEU A 66 13.13 6.83 6.84
CA LEU A 66 11.72 7.12 6.73
C LEU A 66 10.91 6.16 7.60
N PHE A 67 10.01 6.73 8.41
CA PHE A 67 9.12 6.00 9.31
C PHE A 67 9.82 4.99 10.22
N LYS A 68 11.05 5.30 10.65
CA LYS A 68 11.92 4.38 11.42
C LYS A 68 11.23 3.78 12.64
N ASP A 69 10.47 4.57 13.40
CA ASP A 69 9.82 4.08 14.61
C ASP A 69 8.58 3.25 14.32
N TRP A 70 7.79 3.64 13.31
CA TRP A 70 6.69 2.79 12.84
C TRP A 70 7.20 1.45 12.28
N LYS A 71 8.29 1.42 11.53
CA LYS A 71 8.85 0.16 11.01
C LYS A 71 9.19 -0.86 12.11
N LYS A 72 9.61 -0.39 13.30
CA LYS A 72 9.82 -1.28 14.44
C LYS A 72 8.52 -1.91 14.93
N ILE A 73 7.42 -1.18 14.86
CA ILE A 73 6.08 -1.67 15.21
C ILE A 73 5.61 -2.65 14.14
N ALA A 74 5.66 -2.26 12.87
CA ALA A 74 5.31 -3.09 11.72
C ALA A 74 6.05 -4.45 11.74
N ALA A 75 7.35 -4.45 12.02
CA ALA A 75 8.15 -5.68 12.13
C ALA A 75 7.66 -6.60 13.27
N LYS A 76 7.23 -6.04 14.42
CA LYS A 76 6.64 -6.83 15.52
C LYS A 76 5.27 -7.41 15.15
N GLU A 77 4.55 -6.75 14.26
CA GLU A 77 3.28 -7.20 13.72
C GLU A 77 3.44 -8.21 12.56
N GLY A 78 4.69 -8.57 12.22
CA GLY A 78 5.01 -9.51 11.16
C GLY A 78 5.01 -8.89 9.75
N LEU A 79 4.92 -7.56 9.64
CA LEU A 79 4.98 -6.86 8.35
C LEU A 79 6.43 -6.67 7.92
N GLN A 80 6.70 -7.03 6.68
CA GLN A 80 8.02 -6.85 6.07
C GLN A 80 7.95 -5.71 5.05
N VAL A 81 8.58 -4.58 5.36
CA VAL A 81 8.49 -3.38 4.53
C VAL A 81 9.83 -2.72 4.32
N ARG A 82 10.02 -2.14 3.13
CA ARG A 82 11.08 -1.17 2.85
C ARG A 82 10.46 0.19 2.57
N THR A 83 11.14 1.25 2.99
CA THR A 83 10.67 2.63 2.83
C THR A 83 11.67 3.44 2.03
N GLY A 84 11.16 4.28 1.17
CA GLY A 84 12.00 5.10 0.30
C GLY A 84 11.21 6.07 -0.54
N ARG A 85 11.75 6.38 -1.71
CA ARG A 85 11.12 7.26 -2.67
C ARG A 85 11.06 6.61 -4.04
N TRP A 86 9.98 6.85 -4.74
CA TRP A 86 9.85 6.49 -6.15
C TRP A 86 10.72 7.40 -7.00
N ASP A 87 11.59 6.84 -7.85
CA ASP A 87 12.48 7.63 -8.70
C ASP A 87 11.77 8.14 -9.96
N ILE A 88 10.79 9.00 -9.72
CA ILE A 88 9.98 9.70 -10.72
C ILE A 88 9.87 11.18 -10.35
N PRO A 89 9.38 12.04 -11.25
CA PRO A 89 9.15 13.45 -10.92
C PRO A 89 8.26 13.64 -9.68
N GLY A 90 8.75 14.39 -8.71
CA GLY A 90 8.10 14.61 -7.40
C GLY A 90 8.64 13.71 -6.30
N LYS A 91 9.31 12.62 -6.62
CA LYS A 91 9.93 11.68 -5.67
C LYS A 91 9.03 11.37 -4.46
N PRO A 92 7.78 10.89 -4.68
CA PRO A 92 6.85 10.63 -3.59
C PRO A 92 7.37 9.52 -2.68
N ILE A 93 6.89 9.53 -1.44
CA ILE A 93 7.20 8.45 -0.48
C ILE A 93 6.56 7.14 -0.94
N VAL A 94 7.32 6.07 -0.79
CA VAL A 94 6.90 4.69 -1.07
C VAL A 94 7.16 3.79 0.11
N ILE A 95 6.22 2.89 0.35
CA ILE A 95 6.37 1.68 1.16
C ILE A 95 6.28 0.49 0.21
N LEU A 96 7.35 -0.27 0.08
CA LEU A 96 7.33 -1.56 -0.60
C LEU A 96 7.05 -2.66 0.42
N VAL A 97 6.13 -3.55 0.07
CA VAL A 97 5.63 -4.61 0.97
C VAL A 97 6.08 -5.97 0.46
N ASP A 98 6.82 -6.69 1.29
CA ASP A 98 7.03 -8.11 1.09
C ASP A 98 5.82 -8.88 1.66
N TYR A 99 5.04 -9.46 0.77
CA TYR A 99 3.81 -10.16 1.11
C TYR A 99 3.97 -11.68 1.17
N ASN A 100 5.17 -12.22 0.88
CA ASN A 100 5.35 -13.67 0.78
C ASN A 100 5.09 -14.41 2.10
N ASN A 101 5.39 -13.79 3.22
CA ASN A 101 5.13 -14.35 4.54
C ASN A 101 3.63 -14.39 4.91
N MET A 102 2.74 -13.79 4.10
CA MET A 102 1.30 -13.78 4.31
C MET A 102 0.58 -14.95 3.60
N TYR A 103 1.24 -15.70 2.70
CA TYR A 103 0.61 -16.85 2.04
C TYR A 103 0.01 -17.89 2.99
N PRO A 104 0.59 -18.20 4.16
CA PRO A 104 -0.05 -19.11 5.12
C PRO A 104 -1.44 -18.66 5.58
N CYS A 105 -1.72 -17.36 5.58
CA CYS A 105 -3.02 -16.79 5.97
C CYS A 105 -4.07 -16.82 4.86
N ARG A 106 -3.73 -17.28 3.63
CA ARG A 106 -4.61 -17.23 2.46
C ARG A 106 -5.99 -17.82 2.71
N ASN A 107 -6.04 -19.04 3.24
CA ASN A 107 -7.32 -19.74 3.42
C ASN A 107 -8.20 -19.06 4.48
N GLU A 108 -7.59 -18.52 5.54
CA GLU A 108 -8.28 -17.74 6.55
C GLU A 108 -8.84 -16.46 5.93
N LEU A 109 -8.03 -15.73 5.19
CA LEU A 109 -8.44 -14.52 4.46
C LEU A 109 -9.66 -14.79 3.56
N PHE A 110 -9.61 -15.84 2.74
CA PHE A 110 -10.70 -16.17 1.82
C PHE A 110 -11.97 -16.58 2.57
N THR A 111 -11.84 -17.31 3.69
CA THR A 111 -12.96 -17.63 4.57
C THR A 111 -13.59 -16.38 5.17
N ASP A 112 -12.77 -15.45 5.64
CA ASP A 112 -13.23 -14.18 6.19
C ASP A 112 -13.95 -13.34 5.12
N MET A 113 -13.39 -13.25 3.93
CA MET A 113 -14.01 -12.51 2.82
C MET A 113 -15.34 -13.11 2.37
N TRP A 114 -15.47 -14.44 2.40
CA TRP A 114 -16.74 -15.10 2.20
C TRP A 114 -17.75 -14.75 3.31
N ASN A 115 -17.33 -14.85 4.58
CA ASN A 115 -18.20 -14.58 5.72
C ASN A 115 -18.65 -13.13 5.81
N TRP A 116 -17.77 -12.17 5.46
CA TRP A 116 -18.07 -10.75 5.58
C TRP A 116 -18.80 -10.18 4.37
N PHE A 117 -18.47 -10.65 3.17
CA PHE A 117 -18.89 -10.02 1.93
C PHE A 117 -19.46 -11.00 0.89
N GLY A 118 -19.46 -12.30 1.14
CA GLY A 118 -19.90 -13.32 0.19
C GLY A 118 -18.97 -13.46 -1.02
N VAL A 119 -17.70 -13.10 -0.89
CA VAL A 119 -16.71 -13.23 -1.98
C VAL A 119 -16.29 -14.69 -2.12
N ASP A 120 -16.70 -15.34 -3.21
CA ASP A 120 -16.33 -16.70 -3.54
C ASP A 120 -14.96 -16.74 -4.24
N SER A 121 -13.97 -17.30 -3.55
CA SER A 121 -12.61 -17.49 -4.06
C SER A 121 -12.31 -18.93 -4.49
N LEU A 122 -13.28 -19.88 -4.38
CA LEU A 122 -13.04 -21.29 -4.64
C LEU A 122 -12.76 -21.62 -6.11
N SER A 123 -13.36 -20.83 -7.01
CA SER A 123 -13.22 -21.01 -8.47
C SER A 123 -12.17 -20.07 -9.09
N ALA A 124 -11.45 -19.34 -8.26
CA ALA A 124 -10.41 -18.41 -8.73
C ALA A 124 -9.18 -19.17 -9.25
N TYR A 125 -8.49 -18.57 -10.22
CA TYR A 125 -7.34 -19.17 -10.88
C TYR A 125 -6.29 -18.10 -11.25
N GLY A 126 -5.15 -18.56 -11.74
CA GLY A 126 -4.06 -17.69 -12.17
C GLY A 126 -3.38 -16.98 -10.99
N ASP A 127 -3.16 -15.69 -11.15
CA ASP A 127 -2.50 -14.79 -10.21
C ASP A 127 -3.44 -14.16 -9.16
N TYR A 128 -4.66 -14.71 -9.02
CA TYR A 128 -5.66 -14.25 -8.06
C TYR A 128 -5.14 -14.31 -6.61
N ASP A 129 -4.54 -15.43 -6.22
CA ASP A 129 -3.99 -15.62 -4.88
C ASP A 129 -2.93 -14.57 -4.56
N GLU A 130 -1.98 -14.37 -5.49
CA GLU A 130 -0.91 -13.39 -5.32
C GLU A 130 -1.45 -11.98 -5.18
N SER A 131 -2.38 -11.60 -6.04
CA SER A 131 -3.07 -10.31 -6.01
C SER A 131 -3.78 -10.08 -4.68
N CYS A 132 -4.53 -11.08 -4.20
CA CYS A 132 -5.26 -11.00 -2.92
C CYS A 132 -4.32 -10.88 -1.72
N ILE A 133 -3.22 -11.64 -1.71
CA ILE A 133 -2.24 -11.63 -0.61
C ILE A 133 -1.47 -10.30 -0.58
N PHE A 134 -1.05 -9.76 -1.73
CA PHE A 134 -0.46 -8.44 -1.80
C PHE A 134 -1.42 -7.35 -1.31
N ALA A 135 -2.67 -7.39 -1.77
CA ALA A 135 -3.70 -6.43 -1.37
C ALA A 135 -3.96 -6.47 0.14
N TYR A 136 -4.05 -7.69 0.70
CA TYR A 136 -4.21 -7.90 2.13
C TYR A 136 -3.01 -7.37 2.94
N ALA A 137 -1.79 -7.72 2.53
CA ALA A 137 -0.58 -7.22 3.18
C ALA A 137 -0.50 -5.68 3.15
N SER A 138 -0.88 -5.07 2.03
CA SER A 138 -0.95 -3.60 1.88
C SER A 138 -2.00 -2.99 2.82
N ALA A 139 -3.13 -3.64 3.00
CA ALA A 139 -4.16 -3.20 3.93
C ALA A 139 -3.69 -3.28 5.39
N LEU A 140 -2.98 -4.34 5.77
CA LEU A 140 -2.36 -4.47 7.10
C LEU A 140 -1.32 -3.36 7.34
N VAL A 141 -0.53 -3.00 6.33
CA VAL A 141 0.41 -1.88 6.40
C VAL A 141 -0.33 -0.57 6.69
N ILE A 142 -1.43 -0.30 5.98
CA ILE A 142 -2.26 0.89 6.21
C ILE A 142 -2.85 0.88 7.62
N GLU A 143 -3.42 -0.24 8.06
CA GLU A 143 -3.99 -0.40 9.40
C GLU A 143 -2.94 -0.14 10.50
N SER A 144 -1.75 -0.73 10.36
CA SER A 144 -0.63 -0.54 11.28
C SER A 144 -0.18 0.93 11.33
N PHE A 145 0.00 1.54 10.16
CA PHE A 145 0.41 2.94 10.07
C PHE A 145 -0.66 3.88 10.64
N TYR A 146 -1.94 3.63 10.33
CA TYR A 146 -3.05 4.40 10.86
C TYR A 146 -3.12 4.34 12.39
N LYS A 147 -2.93 3.15 12.97
CA LYS A 147 -2.83 2.99 14.43
C LYS A 147 -1.64 3.73 15.03
N TYR A 148 -0.53 3.78 14.32
CA TYR A 148 0.69 4.47 14.77
C TYR A 148 0.53 5.99 14.79
N ILE A 149 -0.07 6.58 13.75
CA ILE A 149 -0.22 8.03 13.63
C ILE A 149 -1.35 8.60 14.49
N ARG A 150 -2.11 7.77 15.17
CA ARG A 150 -3.32 8.11 15.94
C ARG A 150 -3.37 9.55 16.41
N GLY A 151 -4.39 10.28 15.95
CA GLY A 151 -4.76 11.60 16.42
C GLY A 151 -6.26 11.77 16.34
N GLU A 152 -6.81 12.66 17.15
CA GLU A 152 -8.23 13.01 17.05
C GLU A 152 -8.49 13.64 15.68
N ASN A 153 -9.51 13.15 14.96
CA ASN A 153 -10.01 13.71 13.70
C ASN A 153 -9.02 13.65 12.50
N LEU A 154 -8.14 12.64 12.43
CA LEU A 154 -7.31 12.43 11.22
C LEU A 154 -8.17 12.09 10.00
N LYS A 155 -7.94 12.83 8.92
CA LYS A 155 -8.56 12.58 7.61
C LYS A 155 -7.60 11.78 6.74
N VAL A 156 -7.85 10.48 6.67
CA VAL A 156 -7.05 9.54 5.91
C VAL A 156 -7.89 8.94 4.77
N ILE A 157 -7.33 8.90 3.58
CA ILE A 157 -7.90 8.19 2.45
C ILE A 157 -6.94 7.07 2.06
N ALA A 158 -7.48 5.88 1.84
CA ALA A 158 -6.81 4.77 1.19
C ALA A 158 -7.46 4.51 -0.17
N HIS A 159 -6.69 4.68 -1.23
CA HIS A 159 -7.12 4.43 -2.60
C HIS A 159 -6.46 3.13 -3.08
N PHE A 160 -7.27 2.22 -3.60
CA PHE A 160 -6.85 0.92 -4.10
C PHE A 160 -7.10 0.88 -5.60
N ASP A 161 -6.03 0.80 -6.38
CA ASP A 161 -6.10 0.82 -7.84
C ASP A 161 -6.32 -0.59 -8.39
N GLU A 162 -7.32 -0.74 -9.23
CA GLU A 162 -7.72 -1.96 -9.95
C GLU A 162 -8.20 -3.13 -9.06
N TRP A 163 -8.63 -4.20 -9.74
CA TRP A 163 -9.11 -5.43 -9.09
C TRP A 163 -8.02 -6.13 -8.25
N ILE A 164 -6.75 -6.01 -8.68
CA ILE A 164 -5.58 -6.60 -8.00
C ILE A 164 -5.51 -6.17 -6.51
N THR A 165 -5.96 -4.96 -6.20
CA THR A 165 -5.92 -4.42 -4.83
C THR A 165 -7.26 -4.50 -4.11
N GLY A 166 -8.29 -5.03 -4.75
CA GLY A 166 -9.68 -5.03 -4.25
C GLY A 166 -9.85 -5.75 -2.91
N MET A 167 -9.13 -6.84 -2.66
CA MET A 167 -9.19 -7.57 -1.39
C MET A 167 -8.75 -6.70 -0.20
N GLY A 168 -7.77 -5.83 -0.41
CA GLY A 168 -7.31 -4.88 0.60
C GLY A 168 -8.36 -3.82 0.94
N LEU A 169 -9.09 -3.33 -0.07
CA LEU A 169 -10.21 -2.42 0.13
C LEU A 169 -11.30 -3.04 1.02
N LEU A 170 -11.68 -4.28 0.72
CA LEU A 170 -12.68 -5.01 1.51
C LEU A 170 -12.22 -5.19 2.96
N TYR A 171 -10.95 -5.56 3.16
CA TYR A 171 -10.39 -5.68 4.51
C TYR A 171 -10.48 -4.37 5.30
N ILE A 172 -10.00 -3.26 4.72
CA ILE A 172 -10.06 -1.93 5.37
C ILE A 172 -11.50 -1.55 5.68
N ARG A 173 -12.44 -1.78 4.75
CA ARG A 173 -13.87 -1.47 4.97
C ARG A 173 -14.47 -2.23 6.15
N HIS A 174 -13.96 -3.43 6.46
CA HIS A 174 -14.44 -4.23 7.57
C HIS A 174 -13.77 -3.84 8.90
N LYS A 175 -12.48 -3.48 8.89
CA LYS A 175 -11.66 -3.29 10.09
C LYS A 175 -11.57 -1.85 10.59
N LEU A 176 -11.69 -0.87 9.69
CA LEU A 176 -11.60 0.57 9.98
C LEU A 176 -12.85 1.32 9.54
#